data_962601e52808aa000b1e02209a852c77
#
_entry.id   962601e52808aa000b1e02209a852c77
#
_cell.length_a   1.000
_cell.length_b   1.000
_cell.length_c   1.000
_cell.angle_alpha   90.00
_cell.angle_beta   90.00
_cell.angle_gamma   90.00
#
_symmetry.space_group_name_H-M   'P 1'
#
loop_
_entity.id
_entity.type
_entity.pdbx_description
1 polymer ?
#
loop_
_entity_poly.entity_id
_entity_poly.type
_entity_poly.pdbx_seq_one_letter_code
_entity_poly.pdbx_strand_id
1 'polypeptide(L)'
;MIYFNNDYSEGCHEKVLSRLVETNMAQSLGYGEDEYCAAAAAKIRAKCGREDVAVHFLVGGTQANLTVIDAALRPHQGALGPDTAHINVHETGAVEATGHKVLWVPHQDGKITAAQVAETVRAHRTNGATEHTVQPKLVYISNPTELGTLYTLAELEELSQTCRELGLYLFLDGARLGYGLAARGNDVTLADIARLCDVFYIGGTKVGALFGEAVVITNPAINEDFRYLIKQHGGMLAKGRLLGVQFDALMEDDLHFKIAAHADRLADRLREKFQSLGVPFLVESTTNQLFPILPDAILDKLAEKYVFCEQERVDETHRAVRFCTSWATKEENVDALRADLDALLG
;
A
#
# COMPACT_ATOMS: atom_id res chain seq x y z
N MET A 1 3.97 3.04 27.11
CA MET A 1 4.25 2.17 25.94
C MET A 1 4.53 3.04 24.72
N ILE A 2 5.55 2.71 23.96
CA ILE A 2 5.89 3.34 22.69
C ILE A 2 5.51 2.38 21.56
N TYR A 3 4.72 2.86 20.59
CA TYR A 3 4.12 2.02 19.56
C TYR A 3 4.95 2.06 18.27
N PHE A 4 5.43 0.88 17.85
CA PHE A 4 6.09 0.62 16.57
C PHE A 4 5.43 -0.55 15.82
N ASN A 5 4.22 -0.94 16.19
CA ASN A 5 3.53 -2.09 15.61
C ASN A 5 2.86 -1.80 14.26
N ASN A 6 2.48 -0.54 14.01
CA ASN A 6 1.83 -0.12 12.77
C ASN A 6 2.05 1.36 12.48
N ASP A 7 1.57 1.84 11.33
CA ASP A 7 1.66 3.22 10.84
C ASP A 7 0.31 3.95 10.80
N TYR A 8 -0.65 3.53 11.65
CA TYR A 8 -2.00 4.10 11.73
C TYR A 8 -2.54 4.17 13.17
N SER A 9 -1.65 4.38 14.16
CA SER A 9 -2.05 4.49 15.57
C SER A 9 -2.58 5.88 15.94
N GLU A 10 -2.15 6.91 15.23
CA GLU A 10 -2.56 8.30 15.45
C GLU A 10 -3.76 8.68 14.57
N GLY A 11 -4.30 9.88 14.79
CA GLY A 11 -5.33 10.49 13.95
C GLY A 11 -4.79 10.94 12.58
N CYS A 12 -4.92 12.23 12.26
CA CYS A 12 -4.36 12.77 11.03
C CYS A 12 -3.34 13.88 11.29
N HIS A 13 -2.58 14.22 10.26
CA HIS A 13 -1.67 15.36 10.28
C HIS A 13 -2.44 16.67 10.57
N GLU A 14 -1.82 17.59 11.34
CA GLU A 14 -2.46 18.84 11.79
C GLU A 14 -3.05 19.69 10.65
N LYS A 15 -2.39 19.77 9.49
CA LYS A 15 -2.91 20.47 8.31
C LYS A 15 -4.20 19.84 7.77
N VAL A 16 -4.31 18.51 7.82
CA VAL A 16 -5.54 17.80 7.43
C VAL A 16 -6.66 18.13 8.41
N LEU A 17 -6.37 18.06 9.72
CA LEU A 17 -7.36 18.40 10.76
C LEU A 17 -7.83 19.86 10.65
N SER A 18 -6.91 20.80 10.48
CA SER A 18 -7.24 22.22 10.30
C SER A 18 -8.16 22.42 9.10
N ARG A 19 -7.85 21.79 7.97
CA ARG A 19 -8.66 21.90 6.75
C ARG A 19 -10.07 21.31 6.92
N LEU A 20 -10.20 20.19 7.65
CA LEU A 20 -11.49 19.62 8.01
C LEU A 20 -12.32 20.57 8.88
N VAL A 21 -11.69 21.23 9.87
CA VAL A 21 -12.34 22.22 10.75
C VAL A 21 -12.76 23.45 9.96
N GLU A 22 -11.89 24.02 9.17
CA GLU A 22 -12.16 25.22 8.32
C GLU A 22 -13.32 25.02 7.37
N THR A 23 -13.44 23.81 6.79
CA THR A 23 -14.49 23.51 5.81
C THR A 23 -15.76 22.93 6.42
N ASN A 24 -15.80 22.71 7.74
CA ASN A 24 -16.88 21.96 8.40
C ASN A 24 -18.29 22.51 8.11
N MET A 25 -18.45 23.84 8.07
CA MET A 25 -19.74 24.49 7.84
C MET A 25 -20.00 24.88 6.38
N ALA A 26 -19.06 24.59 5.48
CA ALA A 26 -19.25 24.84 4.05
C ALA A 26 -20.32 23.88 3.50
N GLN A 27 -21.18 24.41 2.63
CA GLN A 27 -22.13 23.62 1.86
C GLN A 27 -21.51 23.22 0.53
N SER A 28 -21.57 21.96 0.19
CA SER A 28 -21.03 21.41 -1.05
C SER A 28 -21.91 20.28 -1.58
N LEU A 29 -21.72 19.88 -2.84
CA LEU A 29 -22.35 18.69 -3.39
C LEU A 29 -21.91 17.43 -2.61
N GLY A 30 -22.76 16.42 -2.60
CA GLY A 30 -22.47 15.15 -1.96
C GLY A 30 -21.77 14.14 -2.88
N TYR A 31 -21.45 12.99 -2.33
CA TYR A 31 -21.04 11.79 -3.06
C TYR A 31 -19.74 11.94 -3.87
N GLY A 32 -18.83 12.84 -3.42
CA GLY A 32 -17.54 13.08 -4.07
C GLY A 32 -17.60 13.96 -5.32
N GLU A 33 -18.72 14.64 -5.55
CA GLU A 33 -18.91 15.57 -6.69
C GLU A 33 -18.70 17.04 -6.28
N ASP A 34 -18.03 17.25 -5.15
CA ASP A 34 -17.73 18.53 -4.56
C ASP A 34 -16.39 19.10 -5.07
N GLU A 35 -16.21 20.40 -4.82
CA GLU A 35 -15.03 21.16 -5.21
C GLU A 35 -13.73 20.67 -4.55
N TYR A 36 -13.80 20.11 -3.35
CA TYR A 36 -12.60 19.59 -2.63
C TYR A 36 -12.12 18.29 -3.25
N CYS A 37 -13.03 17.37 -3.58
CA CYS A 37 -12.70 16.16 -4.33
C CYS A 37 -12.15 16.51 -5.72
N ALA A 38 -12.72 17.51 -6.40
CA ALA A 38 -12.23 17.97 -7.69
C ALA A 38 -10.82 18.57 -7.59
N ALA A 39 -10.56 19.40 -6.58
CA ALA A 39 -9.24 20.00 -6.35
C ALA A 39 -8.17 18.94 -6.00
N ALA A 40 -8.50 18.00 -5.11
CA ALA A 40 -7.61 16.88 -4.77
C ALA A 40 -7.30 16.03 -6.01
N ALA A 41 -8.30 15.68 -6.81
CA ALA A 41 -8.13 14.93 -8.05
C ALA A 41 -7.24 15.65 -9.06
N ALA A 42 -7.40 16.98 -9.21
CA ALA A 42 -6.55 17.78 -10.10
C ALA A 42 -5.08 17.77 -9.66
N LYS A 43 -4.81 17.91 -8.34
CA LYS A 43 -3.45 17.83 -7.79
C LYS A 43 -2.84 16.44 -8.04
N ILE A 44 -3.60 15.37 -7.89
CA ILE A 44 -3.14 14.00 -8.16
C ILE A 44 -2.84 13.81 -9.65
N ARG A 45 -3.72 14.26 -10.56
CA ARG A 45 -3.48 14.22 -12.01
C ARG A 45 -2.18 14.93 -12.40
N ALA A 46 -1.98 16.12 -11.85
CA ALA A 46 -0.75 16.89 -12.10
C ALA A 46 0.51 16.12 -11.67
N LYS A 47 0.47 15.43 -10.51
CA LYS A 47 1.59 14.60 -10.03
C LYS A 47 1.79 13.32 -10.87
N CYS A 48 0.71 12.77 -11.42
CA CYS A 48 0.77 11.66 -12.38
C CYS A 48 1.26 12.10 -13.76
N GLY A 49 1.31 13.40 -14.06
CA GLY A 49 1.62 13.91 -15.39
C GLY A 49 0.58 13.54 -16.46
N ARG A 50 -0.68 13.24 -16.03
CA ARG A 50 -1.76 12.77 -16.90
C ARG A 50 -3.10 13.36 -16.50
N GLU A 51 -3.69 14.15 -17.36
CA GLU A 51 -5.01 14.76 -17.15
C GLU A 51 -6.19 13.81 -17.45
N ASP A 52 -5.94 12.74 -18.19
CA ASP A 52 -6.94 11.78 -18.67
C ASP A 52 -7.27 10.66 -17.66
N VAL A 53 -6.60 10.61 -16.51
CA VAL A 53 -6.87 9.59 -15.49
C VAL A 53 -8.10 9.93 -14.64
N ALA A 54 -8.89 8.92 -14.30
CA ALA A 54 -9.96 9.07 -13.33
C ALA A 54 -9.41 8.93 -11.91
N VAL A 55 -9.90 9.76 -10.99
CA VAL A 55 -9.51 9.72 -9.57
C VAL A 55 -10.78 9.59 -8.73
N HIS A 56 -10.82 8.55 -7.89
CA HIS A 56 -11.93 8.26 -6.97
C HIS A 56 -11.39 8.09 -5.55
N PHE A 57 -12.15 8.56 -4.57
CA PHE A 57 -11.76 8.46 -3.17
C PHE A 57 -12.60 7.40 -2.46
N LEU A 58 -11.96 6.44 -1.80
CA LEU A 58 -12.55 5.35 -1.04
C LEU A 58 -12.09 5.39 0.41
N VAL A 59 -12.76 4.67 1.31
CA VAL A 59 -12.53 4.83 2.76
C VAL A 59 -11.35 4.04 3.32
N GLY A 60 -10.86 3.05 2.57
CA GLY A 60 -9.74 2.21 3.02
C GLY A 60 -9.30 1.21 1.98
N GLY A 61 -8.11 0.59 2.20
CA GLY A 61 -7.47 -0.30 1.24
C GLY A 61 -8.31 -1.51 0.84
N THR A 62 -8.92 -2.20 1.80
CA THR A 62 -9.79 -3.36 1.50
C THR A 62 -10.95 -2.97 0.58
N GLN A 63 -11.60 -1.82 0.82
CA GLN A 63 -12.66 -1.35 -0.05
C GLN A 63 -12.13 -0.97 -1.44
N ALA A 64 -10.94 -0.36 -1.52
CA ALA A 64 -10.29 -0.05 -2.80
C ALA A 64 -10.00 -1.33 -3.58
N ASN A 65 -9.39 -2.32 -2.92
CA ASN A 65 -9.00 -3.59 -3.54
C ASN A 65 -10.21 -4.36 -4.09
N LEU A 66 -11.22 -4.60 -3.26
CA LEU A 66 -12.40 -5.35 -3.71
C LEU A 66 -13.18 -4.60 -4.80
N THR A 67 -13.28 -3.25 -4.74
CA THR A 67 -14.01 -2.46 -5.73
C THR A 67 -13.30 -2.43 -7.08
N VAL A 68 -11.97 -2.28 -7.07
CA VAL A 68 -11.15 -2.30 -8.29
C VAL A 68 -11.19 -3.68 -8.96
N ILE A 69 -11.05 -4.74 -8.17
CA ILE A 69 -11.04 -6.12 -8.70
C ILE A 69 -12.40 -6.49 -9.28
N ASP A 70 -13.49 -6.12 -8.60
CA ASP A 70 -14.85 -6.35 -9.10
C ASP A 70 -15.14 -5.58 -10.39
N ALA A 71 -14.63 -4.33 -10.49
CA ALA A 71 -14.74 -3.52 -11.71
C ALA A 71 -13.94 -4.08 -12.89
N ALA A 72 -12.79 -4.67 -12.62
CA ALA A 72 -11.86 -5.13 -13.65
C ALA A 72 -12.20 -6.51 -14.21
N LEU A 73 -12.90 -7.34 -13.44
CA LEU A 73 -13.03 -8.77 -13.72
C LEU A 73 -14.44 -9.19 -14.10
N ARG A 74 -14.52 -10.21 -14.94
CA ARG A 74 -15.75 -10.98 -15.17
C ARG A 74 -15.83 -12.13 -14.17
N PRO A 75 -17.01 -12.70 -13.87
CA PRO A 75 -17.21 -13.72 -12.82
C PRO A 75 -16.30 -14.95 -12.88
N HIS A 76 -15.81 -15.34 -14.06
CA HIS A 76 -14.89 -16.47 -14.25
C HIS A 76 -13.41 -16.11 -14.14
N GLN A 77 -13.11 -14.82 -13.88
CA GLN A 77 -11.75 -14.31 -13.85
C GLN A 77 -11.26 -14.10 -12.42
N GLY A 78 -9.93 -14.15 -12.23
CA GLY A 78 -9.29 -14.00 -10.94
C GLY A 78 -8.13 -13.01 -10.96
N ALA A 79 -7.77 -12.53 -9.77
CA ALA A 79 -6.62 -11.67 -9.51
C ALA A 79 -5.43 -12.53 -9.09
N LEU A 80 -4.28 -12.35 -9.76
CA LEU A 80 -3.02 -13.06 -9.49
C LEU A 80 -2.08 -12.14 -8.71
N GLY A 81 -1.58 -12.60 -7.57
CA GLY A 81 -0.61 -11.87 -6.76
C GLY A 81 0.41 -12.79 -6.07
N PRO A 82 1.33 -12.23 -5.28
CA PRO A 82 2.17 -13.04 -4.39
C PRO A 82 1.32 -13.74 -3.32
N ASP A 83 1.82 -14.84 -2.77
CA ASP A 83 1.17 -15.55 -1.66
C ASP A 83 1.03 -14.67 -0.39
N THR A 84 1.90 -13.67 -0.23
CA THR A 84 1.84 -12.64 0.82
C THR A 84 0.93 -11.46 0.49
N ALA A 85 0.30 -11.40 -0.69
CA ALA A 85 -0.56 -10.30 -1.09
C ALA A 85 -1.62 -9.99 -0.03
N HIS A 86 -1.84 -8.71 0.28
CA HIS A 86 -2.81 -8.27 1.29
C HIS A 86 -4.22 -8.85 1.02
N ILE A 87 -4.64 -8.88 -0.24
CA ILE A 87 -5.91 -9.48 -0.67
C ILE A 87 -6.01 -11.00 -0.40
N ASN A 88 -4.86 -11.69 -0.30
CA ASN A 88 -4.81 -13.14 -0.03
C ASN A 88 -4.84 -13.45 1.47
N VAL A 89 -4.16 -12.62 2.31
CA VAL A 89 -3.87 -13.00 3.70
C VAL A 89 -4.51 -12.09 4.76
N HIS A 90 -4.92 -10.85 4.43
CA HIS A 90 -5.33 -9.85 5.41
C HIS A 90 -6.71 -9.21 5.17
N GLU A 91 -7.51 -9.70 4.22
CA GLU A 91 -8.81 -9.09 3.88
C GLU A 91 -10.01 -10.01 4.11
N THR A 92 -9.81 -11.12 4.81
CA THR A 92 -10.91 -12.03 5.25
C THR A 92 -11.80 -12.50 4.08
N GLY A 93 -11.20 -12.69 2.89
CA GLY A 93 -11.94 -13.11 1.69
C GLY A 93 -12.80 -12.00 1.07
N ALA A 94 -12.41 -10.73 1.21
CA ALA A 94 -13.19 -9.60 0.66
C ALA A 94 -13.29 -9.65 -0.87
N VAL A 95 -12.23 -10.07 -1.56
CA VAL A 95 -12.23 -10.27 -3.02
C VAL A 95 -13.13 -11.45 -3.39
N GLU A 96 -13.05 -12.56 -2.67
CA GLU A 96 -13.88 -13.74 -2.88
C GLU A 96 -15.36 -13.44 -2.64
N ALA A 97 -15.68 -12.53 -1.71
CA ALA A 97 -17.05 -12.09 -1.46
C ALA A 97 -17.67 -11.33 -2.64
N THR A 98 -16.87 -10.76 -3.55
CA THR A 98 -17.35 -10.19 -4.82
C THR A 98 -17.54 -11.23 -5.92
N GLY A 99 -17.19 -12.50 -5.65
CA GLY A 99 -17.31 -13.60 -6.60
C GLY A 99 -16.03 -13.91 -7.38
N HIS A 100 -14.91 -13.27 -7.07
CA HIS A 100 -13.64 -13.48 -7.73
C HIS A 100 -12.69 -14.29 -6.87
N LYS A 101 -11.84 -15.09 -7.52
CA LYS A 101 -10.82 -15.87 -6.83
C LYS A 101 -9.49 -15.12 -6.82
N VAL A 102 -8.84 -15.12 -5.66
CA VAL A 102 -7.42 -14.77 -5.58
C VAL A 102 -6.59 -15.98 -5.99
N LEU A 103 -5.76 -15.78 -7.00
CA LEU A 103 -4.73 -16.71 -7.46
C LEU A 103 -3.39 -16.22 -6.91
N TRP A 104 -2.54 -17.13 -6.45
CA TRP A 104 -1.25 -16.72 -5.91
C TRP A 104 -0.10 -17.59 -6.42
N VAL A 105 1.08 -16.99 -6.45
CA VAL A 105 2.36 -17.65 -6.71
C VAL A 105 3.33 -17.34 -5.57
N PRO A 106 4.31 -18.22 -5.29
CA PRO A 106 5.31 -17.96 -4.28
C PRO A 106 6.06 -16.65 -4.55
N HIS A 107 6.21 -15.84 -3.52
CA HIS A 107 6.97 -14.59 -3.60
C HIS A 107 8.48 -14.80 -3.47
N GLN A 108 9.26 -13.80 -3.93
CA GLN A 108 10.62 -13.57 -3.49
C GLN A 108 10.68 -12.17 -2.88
N ASP A 109 10.97 -12.09 -1.58
CA ASP A 109 11.01 -10.83 -0.82
C ASP A 109 9.73 -9.99 -0.99
N GLY A 110 8.56 -10.64 -1.01
CA GLY A 110 7.24 -10.01 -1.20
C GLY A 110 6.88 -9.71 -2.65
N LYS A 111 7.78 -9.93 -3.62
CA LYS A 111 7.57 -9.64 -5.04
C LYS A 111 7.25 -10.87 -5.86
N ILE A 112 6.55 -10.66 -6.98
CA ILE A 112 6.41 -11.62 -8.08
C ILE A 112 7.08 -11.06 -9.34
N THR A 113 7.51 -11.96 -10.20
CA THR A 113 8.22 -11.60 -11.45
C THR A 113 7.31 -11.70 -12.67
N ALA A 114 7.64 -10.99 -13.73
CA ALA A 114 7.01 -11.12 -15.04
C ALA A 114 7.02 -12.56 -15.57
N ALA A 115 8.11 -13.29 -15.32
CA ALA A 115 8.25 -14.70 -15.71
C ALA A 115 7.22 -15.61 -14.98
N GLN A 116 6.99 -15.39 -13.69
CA GLN A 116 5.97 -16.14 -12.92
C GLN A 116 4.56 -15.85 -13.44
N VAL A 117 4.27 -14.58 -13.78
CA VAL A 117 2.99 -14.19 -14.40
C VAL A 117 2.81 -14.88 -15.74
N ALA A 118 3.81 -14.82 -16.61
CA ALA A 118 3.77 -15.45 -17.93
C ALA A 118 3.58 -16.97 -17.84
N GLU A 119 4.29 -17.62 -16.91
CA GLU A 119 4.18 -19.07 -16.67
C GLU A 119 2.78 -19.45 -16.18
N THR A 120 2.20 -18.69 -15.24
CA THR A 120 0.84 -18.94 -14.73
C THR A 120 -0.20 -18.87 -15.84
N VAL A 121 -0.10 -17.84 -16.70
CA VAL A 121 -1.02 -17.67 -17.84
C VAL A 121 -0.78 -18.75 -18.89
N ARG A 122 0.47 -19.12 -19.16
CA ARG A 122 0.81 -20.21 -20.07
C ARG A 122 0.24 -21.53 -19.59
N ALA A 123 0.44 -21.87 -18.32
CA ALA A 123 -0.08 -23.09 -17.71
C ALA A 123 -1.61 -23.14 -17.80
N HIS A 124 -2.30 -22.02 -17.53
CA HIS A 124 -3.75 -21.92 -17.71
C HIS A 124 -4.16 -22.17 -19.17
N ARG A 125 -3.51 -21.50 -20.15
CA ARG A 125 -3.88 -21.59 -21.58
C ARG A 125 -3.59 -22.95 -22.20
N THR A 126 -2.59 -23.66 -21.71
CA THR A 126 -2.20 -25.01 -22.22
C THR A 126 -2.86 -26.15 -21.43
N ASN A 127 -3.65 -25.86 -20.43
CA ASN A 127 -4.42 -26.84 -19.70
C ASN A 127 -5.52 -27.43 -20.60
N GLY A 128 -5.57 -28.74 -20.75
CA GLY A 128 -6.63 -29.41 -21.53
C GLY A 128 -8.05 -29.19 -20.99
N ALA A 129 -8.20 -28.62 -19.80
CA ALA A 129 -9.44 -28.27 -19.14
C ALA A 129 -9.50 -26.75 -18.78
N THR A 130 -9.03 -25.88 -19.65
CA THR A 130 -8.93 -24.43 -19.44
C THR A 130 -10.24 -23.82 -18.95
N GLU A 131 -11.35 -24.18 -19.57
CA GLU A 131 -12.70 -23.67 -19.23
C GLU A 131 -13.24 -24.16 -17.87
N HIS A 132 -12.57 -25.12 -17.23
CA HIS A 132 -12.90 -25.61 -15.88
C HIS A 132 -12.14 -24.89 -14.77
N THR A 133 -11.25 -23.95 -15.11
CA THR A 133 -10.40 -23.26 -14.16
C THR A 133 -10.59 -21.75 -14.24
N VAL A 134 -10.33 -21.05 -13.13
CA VAL A 134 -10.41 -19.58 -13.10
C VAL A 134 -9.34 -18.98 -14.00
N GLN A 135 -9.73 -18.06 -14.87
CA GLN A 135 -8.86 -17.37 -15.80
C GLN A 135 -8.09 -16.24 -15.09
N PRO A 136 -6.74 -16.27 -15.05
CA PRO A 136 -5.98 -15.08 -14.62
C PRO A 136 -6.25 -13.89 -15.53
N LYS A 137 -6.63 -12.73 -14.98
CA LYS A 137 -6.96 -11.55 -15.79
C LYS A 137 -6.41 -10.25 -15.23
N LEU A 138 -6.14 -10.19 -13.93
CA LEU A 138 -5.54 -9.05 -13.26
C LEU A 138 -4.32 -9.53 -12.47
N VAL A 139 -3.22 -8.77 -12.55
CA VAL A 139 -2.03 -8.93 -11.70
C VAL A 139 -2.09 -7.87 -10.62
N TYR A 140 -2.05 -8.30 -9.37
CA TYR A 140 -2.02 -7.46 -8.17
C TYR A 140 -0.63 -7.49 -7.56
N ILE A 141 -0.07 -6.31 -7.33
CA ILE A 141 1.19 -6.11 -6.62
C ILE A 141 1.04 -4.97 -5.61
N SER A 142 1.82 -5.00 -4.54
CA SER A 142 1.93 -3.88 -3.60
C SER A 142 3.28 -3.18 -3.75
N ASN A 143 3.30 -1.84 -3.70
CA ASN A 143 4.56 -1.09 -3.68
C ASN A 143 4.50 0.08 -2.70
N PRO A 144 5.26 0.01 -1.57
CA PRO A 144 6.09 -1.13 -1.10
C PRO A 144 5.28 -2.42 -0.91
N THR A 145 5.98 -3.55 -0.98
CA THR A 145 5.37 -4.84 -0.65
C THR A 145 5.02 -4.93 0.85
N GLU A 146 4.30 -5.95 1.25
CA GLU A 146 3.97 -6.24 2.66
C GLU A 146 5.23 -6.43 3.53
N LEU A 147 6.36 -6.79 2.90
CA LEU A 147 7.67 -6.92 3.53
C LEU A 147 8.54 -5.66 3.41
N GLY A 148 7.97 -4.54 2.91
CA GLY A 148 8.66 -3.26 2.81
C GLY A 148 9.69 -3.17 1.67
N THR A 149 9.77 -4.15 0.80
CA THR A 149 10.63 -4.10 -0.39
C THR A 149 9.98 -3.29 -1.52
N LEU A 150 10.79 -2.87 -2.48
CA LEU A 150 10.34 -2.02 -3.59
C LEU A 150 10.51 -2.76 -4.92
N TYR A 151 9.54 -2.59 -5.80
CA TYR A 151 9.74 -2.84 -7.21
C TYR A 151 10.59 -1.73 -7.81
N THR A 152 11.65 -2.08 -8.53
CA THR A 152 12.41 -1.13 -9.34
C THR A 152 11.62 -0.72 -10.59
N LEU A 153 12.02 0.39 -11.23
CA LEU A 153 11.40 0.82 -12.47
C LEU A 153 11.47 -0.28 -13.55
N ALA A 154 12.61 -0.94 -13.65
CA ALA A 154 12.82 -2.04 -14.61
C ALA A 154 11.87 -3.23 -14.35
N GLU A 155 11.69 -3.64 -13.08
CA GLU A 155 10.77 -4.72 -12.71
C GLU A 155 9.31 -4.33 -13.03
N LEU A 156 8.92 -3.07 -12.77
CA LEU A 156 7.58 -2.59 -13.10
C LEU A 156 7.36 -2.51 -14.61
N GLU A 157 8.35 -2.09 -15.38
CA GLU A 157 8.28 -2.05 -16.86
C GLU A 157 8.13 -3.45 -17.44
N GLU A 158 8.87 -4.43 -16.93
CA GLU A 158 8.77 -5.82 -17.36
C GLU A 158 7.40 -6.42 -17.04
N LEU A 159 6.90 -6.20 -15.83
CA LEU A 159 5.54 -6.63 -15.41
C LEU A 159 4.46 -5.98 -16.29
N SER A 160 4.55 -4.67 -16.49
CA SER A 160 3.60 -3.92 -17.30
C SER A 160 3.58 -4.39 -18.76
N GLN A 161 4.75 -4.61 -19.35
CA GLN A 161 4.87 -5.14 -20.71
C GLN A 161 4.24 -6.54 -20.80
N THR A 162 4.60 -7.43 -19.87
CA THR A 162 4.07 -8.80 -19.83
C THR A 162 2.55 -8.79 -19.67
N CYS A 163 2.00 -7.94 -18.80
CA CYS A 163 0.56 -7.81 -18.65
C CYS A 163 -0.11 -7.38 -19.95
N ARG A 164 0.42 -6.37 -20.64
CA ARG A 164 -0.11 -5.91 -21.95
C ARG A 164 -0.07 -6.99 -23.01
N GLU A 165 1.05 -7.70 -23.16
CA GLU A 165 1.23 -8.78 -24.14
C GLU A 165 0.26 -9.95 -23.89
N LEU A 166 -0.01 -10.25 -22.63
CA LEU A 166 -0.90 -11.34 -22.24
C LEU A 166 -2.37 -10.92 -22.12
N GLY A 167 -2.67 -9.62 -22.24
CA GLY A 167 -4.02 -9.06 -22.11
C GLY A 167 -4.53 -9.04 -20.68
N LEU A 168 -3.64 -8.89 -19.69
CA LEU A 168 -3.94 -8.76 -18.26
C LEU A 168 -4.01 -7.29 -17.87
N TYR A 169 -4.69 -6.99 -16.77
CA TYR A 169 -4.60 -5.71 -16.08
C TYR A 169 -3.49 -5.73 -15.01
N LEU A 170 -2.80 -4.61 -14.83
CA LEU A 170 -1.84 -4.43 -13.73
C LEU A 170 -2.42 -3.46 -12.70
N PHE A 171 -2.66 -3.97 -11.49
CA PHE A 171 -3.14 -3.21 -10.33
C PHE A 171 -2.05 -3.09 -9.28
N LEU A 172 -1.70 -1.86 -8.89
CA LEU A 172 -0.72 -1.59 -7.84
C LEU A 172 -1.45 -1.08 -6.58
N ASP A 173 -1.38 -1.89 -5.52
CA ASP A 173 -1.75 -1.50 -4.16
C ASP A 173 -0.71 -0.52 -3.62
N GLY A 174 -1.14 0.70 -3.38
CA GLY A 174 -0.32 1.79 -2.88
C GLY A 174 -0.64 2.20 -1.45
N ALA A 175 -1.10 1.27 -0.57
CA ALA A 175 -1.43 1.58 0.82
C ALA A 175 -0.31 2.32 1.56
N ARG A 176 0.95 2.06 1.17
CA ARG A 176 2.16 2.71 1.68
C ARG A 176 2.96 3.44 0.60
N LEU A 177 2.31 3.81 -0.51
CA LEU A 177 3.00 4.37 -1.68
C LEU A 177 3.85 5.62 -1.34
N GLY A 178 3.38 6.46 -0.45
CA GLY A 178 4.15 7.63 0.00
C GLY A 178 5.52 7.25 0.55
N TYR A 179 5.60 6.22 1.40
CA TYR A 179 6.87 5.70 1.93
C TYR A 179 7.72 5.09 0.82
N GLY A 180 7.13 4.31 -0.09
CA GLY A 180 7.87 3.72 -1.21
C GLY A 180 8.52 4.77 -2.11
N LEU A 181 7.78 5.84 -2.44
CA LEU A 181 8.28 6.92 -3.30
C LEU A 181 9.34 7.79 -2.61
N ALA A 182 9.32 7.88 -1.27
CA ALA A 182 10.29 8.63 -0.49
C ALA A 182 11.52 7.80 -0.07
N ALA A 183 11.46 6.48 -0.21
CA ALA A 183 12.48 5.56 0.27
C ALA A 183 13.82 5.74 -0.45
N ARG A 184 14.90 5.50 0.30
CA ARG A 184 16.25 5.48 -0.26
C ARG A 184 16.39 4.36 -1.30
N GLY A 185 16.91 4.73 -2.47
CA GLY A 185 17.14 3.79 -3.58
C GLY A 185 15.91 3.55 -4.46
N ASN A 186 14.78 4.20 -4.17
CA ASN A 186 13.65 4.21 -5.08
C ASN A 186 14.01 4.94 -6.39
N ASP A 187 13.68 4.33 -7.53
CA ASP A 187 13.89 4.87 -8.88
C ASP A 187 12.57 5.08 -9.65
N VAL A 188 11.42 4.93 -8.95
CA VAL A 188 10.08 5.04 -9.51
C VAL A 188 9.43 6.35 -9.11
N THR A 189 8.75 6.99 -10.05
CA THR A 189 7.93 8.19 -9.80
C THR A 189 6.43 7.86 -9.89
N LEU A 190 5.59 8.77 -9.38
CA LEU A 190 4.13 8.62 -9.53
C LEU A 190 3.70 8.65 -11.00
N ALA A 191 4.42 9.41 -11.84
CA ALA A 191 4.20 9.45 -13.29
C ALA A 191 4.55 8.10 -13.96
N ASP A 192 5.59 7.41 -13.49
CA ASP A 192 5.93 6.07 -13.99
C ASP A 192 4.83 5.06 -13.63
N ILE A 193 4.33 5.10 -12.40
CA ILE A 193 3.22 4.23 -11.97
C ILE A 193 1.98 4.49 -12.84
N ALA A 194 1.63 5.77 -13.06
CA ALA A 194 0.50 6.13 -13.91
C ALA A 194 0.67 5.74 -15.40
N ARG A 195 1.91 5.58 -15.86
CA ARG A 195 2.25 5.11 -17.21
C ARG A 195 2.17 3.59 -17.32
N LEU A 196 2.52 2.88 -16.26
CA LEU A 196 2.74 1.43 -16.26
C LEU A 196 1.54 0.62 -15.79
N CYS A 197 0.75 1.14 -14.85
CA CYS A 197 -0.37 0.43 -14.25
C CYS A 197 -1.70 0.82 -14.90
N ASP A 198 -2.64 -0.13 -14.99
CA ASP A 198 -4.02 0.12 -15.42
C ASP A 198 -4.84 0.81 -14.33
N VAL A 199 -4.50 0.52 -13.07
CA VAL A 199 -5.07 1.13 -11.89
C VAL A 199 -4.08 1.04 -10.73
N PHE A 200 -4.08 2.03 -9.86
CA PHE A 200 -3.35 2.01 -8.60
C PHE A 200 -4.07 2.89 -7.58
N TYR A 201 -3.66 2.84 -6.32
CA TYR A 201 -4.13 3.84 -5.38
C TYR A 201 -3.00 4.45 -4.54
N ILE A 202 -3.24 5.67 -4.08
CA ILE A 202 -2.36 6.41 -3.18
C ILE A 202 -2.97 6.31 -1.79
N GLY A 203 -2.29 5.61 -0.88
CA GLY A 203 -2.74 5.43 0.49
C GLY A 203 -2.70 6.72 1.29
N GLY A 204 -3.83 7.10 1.88
CA GLY A 204 -3.92 8.23 2.82
C GLY A 204 -3.94 7.77 4.26
N THR A 205 -4.64 6.69 4.56
CA THR A 205 -4.85 6.17 5.92
C THR A 205 -3.55 6.01 6.72
N LYS A 206 -2.49 5.51 6.08
CA LYS A 206 -1.19 5.30 6.72
C LYS A 206 -0.25 6.49 6.60
N VAL A 207 -0.59 7.50 5.79
CA VAL A 207 0.28 8.64 5.47
C VAL A 207 -0.45 9.96 5.73
N GLY A 208 -0.88 10.15 6.97
CA GLY A 208 -1.34 11.44 7.48
C GLY A 208 -2.82 11.77 7.29
N ALA A 209 -3.63 10.93 6.63
CA ALA A 209 -5.09 11.08 6.63
C ALA A 209 -5.72 10.44 7.88
N LEU A 210 -6.97 10.81 8.23
CA LEU A 210 -7.78 10.07 9.18
C LEU A 210 -8.18 8.71 8.61
N PHE A 211 -8.52 8.69 7.33
CA PHE A 211 -8.89 7.52 6.55
C PHE A 211 -8.94 7.90 5.08
N GLY A 212 -8.83 6.91 4.21
CA GLY A 212 -9.08 7.06 2.78
C GLY A 212 -7.90 6.74 1.90
N GLU A 213 -8.27 6.37 0.67
CA GLU A 213 -7.38 6.00 -0.41
C GLU A 213 -7.83 6.72 -1.68
N ALA A 214 -6.88 7.25 -2.46
CA ALA A 214 -7.16 7.85 -3.77
C ALA A 214 -6.88 6.82 -4.87
N VAL A 215 -7.92 6.21 -5.41
CA VAL A 215 -7.83 5.26 -6.53
C VAL A 215 -7.67 6.05 -7.82
N VAL A 216 -6.61 5.75 -8.55
CA VAL A 216 -6.27 6.37 -9.85
C VAL A 216 -6.41 5.31 -10.94
N ILE A 217 -7.35 5.51 -11.86
CA ILE A 217 -7.63 4.58 -12.96
C ILE A 217 -7.12 5.20 -14.25
N THR A 218 -6.18 4.51 -14.89
CA THR A 218 -5.56 4.91 -16.16
C THR A 218 -6.17 4.18 -17.35
N ASN A 219 -6.79 3.02 -17.10
CA ASN A 219 -7.46 2.23 -18.13
C ASN A 219 -8.98 2.52 -18.11
N PRO A 220 -9.54 3.13 -19.19
CA PRO A 220 -10.94 3.51 -19.22
C PRO A 220 -11.91 2.32 -19.08
N ALA A 221 -11.51 1.11 -19.47
CA ALA A 221 -12.36 -0.07 -19.33
C ALA A 221 -12.66 -0.44 -17.86
N ILE A 222 -11.73 -0.13 -16.94
CA ILE A 222 -11.94 -0.33 -15.50
C ILE A 222 -12.81 0.79 -14.92
N ASN A 223 -12.75 1.99 -15.51
CA ASN A 223 -13.51 3.14 -15.03
C ASN A 223 -14.99 3.13 -15.51
N GLU A 224 -15.32 2.31 -16.52
CA GLU A 224 -16.69 2.15 -16.96
C GLU A 224 -17.56 1.65 -15.79
N ASP A 225 -18.62 2.39 -15.48
CA ASP A 225 -19.55 2.11 -14.36
C ASP A 225 -18.90 2.02 -12.95
N PHE A 226 -17.63 2.42 -12.77
CA PHE A 226 -16.91 2.30 -11.49
C PHE A 226 -17.67 2.95 -10.33
N ARG A 227 -18.38 4.06 -10.55
CA ARG A 227 -19.18 4.73 -9.52
C ARG A 227 -20.37 3.88 -9.03
N TYR A 228 -20.93 3.00 -9.87
CA TYR A 228 -21.97 2.06 -9.43
C TYR A 228 -21.39 1.05 -8.45
N LEU A 229 -20.19 0.54 -8.71
CA LEU A 229 -19.50 -0.39 -7.82
C LEU A 229 -19.07 0.28 -6.52
N ILE A 230 -18.57 1.53 -6.56
CA ILE A 230 -18.32 2.31 -5.33
C ILE A 230 -19.61 2.39 -4.49
N LYS A 231 -20.76 2.64 -5.10
CA LYS A 231 -22.05 2.72 -4.40
C LYS A 231 -22.46 1.37 -3.82
N GLN A 232 -22.34 0.32 -4.60
CA GLN A 232 -22.72 -1.05 -4.22
C GLN A 232 -21.87 -1.53 -3.04
N HIS A 233 -20.57 -1.24 -3.02
CA HIS A 233 -19.64 -1.60 -1.94
C HIS A 233 -19.65 -0.60 -0.77
N GLY A 234 -20.61 0.34 -0.71
CA GLY A 234 -20.77 1.27 0.40
C GLY A 234 -19.75 2.42 0.45
N GLY A 235 -18.92 2.58 -0.58
CA GLY A 235 -17.87 3.62 -0.65
C GLY A 235 -18.35 5.00 -1.07
N MET A 236 -19.58 5.13 -1.56
CA MET A 236 -20.13 6.41 -2.02
C MET A 236 -20.78 7.16 -0.85
N LEU A 237 -19.95 7.86 -0.09
CA LEU A 237 -20.38 8.59 1.11
C LEU A 237 -21.20 9.83 0.75
N ALA A 238 -22.32 10.06 1.46
CA ALA A 238 -23.11 11.29 1.29
C ALA A 238 -22.27 12.55 1.54
N LYS A 239 -21.35 12.51 2.52
CA LYS A 239 -20.38 13.55 2.82
C LYS A 239 -19.00 13.19 2.25
N GLY A 240 -18.93 12.80 0.96
CA GLY A 240 -17.72 12.37 0.28
C GLY A 240 -16.60 13.40 0.27
N ARG A 241 -16.93 14.70 0.40
CA ARG A 241 -15.95 15.76 0.55
C ARG A 241 -14.93 15.54 1.67
N LEU A 242 -15.29 14.77 2.71
CA LEU A 242 -14.35 14.47 3.80
C LEU A 242 -13.10 13.74 3.32
N LEU A 243 -13.22 12.93 2.26
CA LEU A 243 -12.08 12.30 1.61
C LEU A 243 -11.30 13.33 0.77
N GLY A 244 -12.02 14.13 -0.04
CA GLY A 244 -11.41 15.16 -0.90
C GLY A 244 -10.62 16.18 -0.10
N VAL A 245 -11.16 16.72 0.99
CA VAL A 245 -10.50 17.71 1.87
C VAL A 245 -9.17 17.16 2.42
N GLN A 246 -9.13 15.89 2.80
CA GLN A 246 -7.92 15.25 3.32
C GLN A 246 -6.83 15.13 2.25
N PHE A 247 -7.20 14.60 1.06
CA PHE A 247 -6.26 14.49 -0.04
C PHE A 247 -5.86 15.83 -0.63
N ASP A 248 -6.75 16.84 -0.66
CA ASP A 248 -6.40 18.20 -1.06
C ASP A 248 -5.28 18.77 -0.19
N ALA A 249 -5.40 18.61 1.14
CA ALA A 249 -4.37 19.04 2.09
C ALA A 249 -3.07 18.23 1.98
N LEU A 250 -3.16 16.90 1.80
CA LEU A 250 -2.00 16.03 1.69
C LEU A 250 -1.19 16.26 0.40
N MET A 251 -1.87 16.59 -0.70
CA MET A 251 -1.22 16.84 -1.98
C MET A 251 -0.68 18.27 -2.11
N GLU A 252 -1.08 19.19 -1.22
CA GLU A 252 -0.57 20.55 -1.18
C GLU A 252 0.89 20.58 -0.70
N ASP A 253 1.74 21.32 -1.41
CA ASP A 253 3.17 21.47 -1.08
C ASP A 253 3.90 20.14 -0.85
N ASP A 254 3.49 19.06 -1.48
CA ASP A 254 4.06 17.72 -1.34
C ASP A 254 4.04 17.17 0.11
N LEU A 255 3.07 17.61 0.92
CA LEU A 255 2.99 17.22 2.32
C LEU A 255 3.02 15.68 2.49
N HIS A 256 2.24 14.95 1.70
CA HIS A 256 2.17 13.48 1.72
C HIS A 256 3.56 12.83 1.62
N PHE A 257 4.38 13.29 0.68
CA PHE A 257 5.74 12.76 0.47
C PHE A 257 6.73 13.23 1.53
N LYS A 258 6.60 14.46 2.03
CA LYS A 258 7.45 15.01 3.09
C LYS A 258 7.28 14.25 4.40
N ILE A 259 6.05 13.96 4.80
CA ILE A 259 5.79 13.23 6.04
C ILE A 259 6.13 11.73 5.90
N ALA A 260 6.02 11.16 4.70
CA ALA A 260 6.52 9.83 4.40
C ALA A 260 8.05 9.75 4.51
N ALA A 261 8.78 10.71 3.94
CA ALA A 261 10.23 10.79 4.06
C ALA A 261 10.70 10.94 5.51
N HIS A 262 9.93 11.60 6.39
CA HIS A 262 10.21 11.64 7.82
C HIS A 262 10.20 10.25 8.44
N ALA A 263 9.18 9.44 8.16
CA ALA A 263 9.09 8.08 8.67
C ALA A 263 10.23 7.18 8.19
N ASP A 264 10.56 7.24 6.88
CA ASP A 264 11.63 6.44 6.30
C ASP A 264 13.00 6.83 6.89
N ARG A 265 13.26 8.13 7.10
CA ARG A 265 14.48 8.60 7.78
C ARG A 265 14.60 8.04 9.21
N LEU A 266 13.49 7.93 9.92
CA LEU A 266 13.48 7.34 11.28
C LEU A 266 13.68 5.82 11.23
N ALA A 267 13.10 5.14 10.24
CA ALA A 267 13.35 3.72 10.00
C ALA A 267 14.84 3.49 9.66
N ASP A 268 15.46 4.33 8.83
CA ASP A 268 16.88 4.23 8.51
C ASP A 268 17.76 4.30 9.77
N ARG A 269 17.46 5.20 10.70
CA ARG A 269 18.17 5.31 11.98
C ARG A 269 18.06 4.05 12.84
N LEU A 270 16.92 3.37 12.83
CA LEU A 270 16.73 2.09 13.51
C LEU A 270 17.46 0.96 12.77
N ARG A 271 17.37 0.94 11.44
CA ARG A 271 18.09 -0.06 10.61
C ARG A 271 19.58 0.00 10.85
N GLU A 272 20.19 1.19 10.80
CA GLU A 272 21.61 1.41 11.09
C GLU A 272 21.98 0.93 12.49
N LYS A 273 21.11 1.13 13.49
CA LYS A 273 21.33 0.66 14.85
C LYS A 273 21.32 -0.87 14.90
N PHE A 274 20.32 -1.54 14.37
CA PHE A 274 20.26 -3.00 14.31
C PHE A 274 21.50 -3.58 13.59
N GLN A 275 21.89 -3.01 12.45
CA GLN A 275 23.06 -3.43 11.69
C GLN A 275 24.35 -3.25 12.50
N SER A 276 24.51 -2.13 13.24
CA SER A 276 25.68 -1.88 14.08
C SER A 276 25.83 -2.89 15.23
N LEU A 277 24.72 -3.51 15.63
CA LEU A 277 24.66 -4.56 16.67
C LEU A 277 24.71 -5.98 16.09
N GLY A 278 24.91 -6.11 14.77
CA GLY A 278 24.98 -7.41 14.10
C GLY A 278 23.62 -8.15 14.02
N VAL A 279 22.51 -7.46 14.22
CA VAL A 279 21.17 -8.05 14.14
C VAL A 279 20.81 -8.33 12.68
N PRO A 280 20.51 -9.56 12.30
CA PRO A 280 20.06 -9.90 10.95
C PRO A 280 18.62 -9.46 10.72
N PHE A 281 18.25 -9.29 9.44
CA PHE A 281 16.91 -9.00 9.02
C PHE A 281 16.30 -10.17 8.25
N LEU A 282 14.99 -10.35 8.37
CA LEU A 282 14.23 -11.30 7.55
C LEU A 282 14.29 -10.93 6.08
N VAL A 283 14.22 -9.63 5.80
CA VAL A 283 14.27 -9.05 4.47
C VAL A 283 14.88 -7.65 4.53
N GLU A 284 15.61 -7.26 3.50
CA GLU A 284 16.15 -5.91 3.37
C GLU A 284 15.07 -4.93 2.88
N SER A 285 14.59 -4.09 3.81
CA SER A 285 13.63 -3.03 3.53
C SER A 285 14.28 -1.66 3.65
N THR A 286 13.98 -0.75 2.74
CA THR A 286 14.40 0.67 2.78
C THR A 286 13.26 1.62 3.11
N THR A 287 12.09 1.08 3.46
CA THR A 287 10.88 1.84 3.81
C THR A 287 10.69 1.94 5.32
N ASN A 288 9.53 2.42 5.73
CA ASN A 288 9.13 2.60 7.12
C ASN A 288 8.93 1.30 7.93
N GLN A 289 9.02 0.12 7.30
CA GLN A 289 8.86 -1.17 7.94
C GLN A 289 10.20 -1.92 8.01
N LEU A 290 10.60 -2.37 9.19
CA LEU A 290 11.83 -3.13 9.45
C LEU A 290 11.48 -4.48 10.06
N PHE A 291 12.22 -5.53 9.68
CA PHE A 291 11.95 -6.91 10.09
C PHE A 291 13.19 -7.55 10.73
N PRO A 292 13.71 -7.01 11.87
CA PRO A 292 14.86 -7.62 12.56
C PRO A 292 14.50 -8.98 13.15
N ILE A 293 15.49 -9.88 13.16
CA ILE A 293 15.42 -11.19 13.81
C ILE A 293 16.12 -11.06 15.17
N LEU A 294 15.37 -11.25 16.24
CA LEU A 294 15.85 -11.04 17.60
C LEU A 294 15.58 -12.27 18.48
N PRO A 295 16.45 -12.52 19.48
CA PRO A 295 16.21 -13.54 20.49
C PRO A 295 14.94 -13.27 21.31
N ASP A 296 14.21 -14.33 21.68
CA ASP A 296 12.99 -14.22 22.49
C ASP A 296 13.22 -13.43 23.79
N ALA A 297 14.34 -13.69 24.48
CA ALA A 297 14.68 -13.00 25.74
C ALA A 297 14.89 -11.47 25.58
N ILE A 298 15.34 -11.03 24.41
CA ILE A 298 15.46 -9.60 24.08
C ILE A 298 14.08 -9.02 23.77
N LEU A 299 13.27 -9.73 22.96
CA LEU A 299 11.92 -9.31 22.61
C LEU A 299 11.04 -9.17 23.85
N ASP A 300 11.12 -10.10 24.81
CA ASP A 300 10.37 -10.04 26.07
C ASP A 300 10.70 -8.78 26.89
N LYS A 301 11.98 -8.39 26.94
CA LYS A 301 12.42 -7.14 27.59
C LYS A 301 11.96 -5.90 26.84
N LEU A 302 12.06 -5.91 25.50
CA LEU A 302 11.58 -4.80 24.69
C LEU A 302 10.07 -4.62 24.81
N ALA A 303 9.32 -5.71 24.93
CA ALA A 303 7.85 -5.68 25.09
C ALA A 303 7.37 -5.01 26.38
N GLU A 304 8.23 -4.87 27.40
CA GLU A 304 7.91 -4.10 28.62
C GLU A 304 7.71 -2.60 28.33
N LYS A 305 8.31 -2.08 27.25
CA LYS A 305 8.29 -0.64 26.91
C LYS A 305 7.77 -0.34 25.52
N TYR A 306 7.94 -1.26 24.57
CA TYR A 306 7.62 -1.09 23.14
C TYR A 306 6.54 -2.06 22.69
N VAL A 307 5.70 -1.61 21.75
CA VAL A 307 4.75 -2.45 21.05
C VAL A 307 5.26 -2.63 19.61
N PHE A 308 5.46 -3.87 19.20
CA PHE A 308 5.85 -4.29 17.84
C PHE A 308 5.01 -5.50 17.41
N CYS A 309 5.04 -5.88 16.14
CA CYS A 309 4.31 -7.06 15.66
C CYS A 309 5.24 -8.25 15.49
N GLU A 310 4.81 -9.43 15.93
CA GLU A 310 5.45 -10.68 15.54
C GLU A 310 5.17 -10.92 14.05
N GLN A 311 6.22 -11.28 13.29
CA GLN A 311 6.12 -11.59 11.87
C GLN A 311 6.14 -13.10 11.66
N GLU A 312 7.19 -13.76 12.10
CA GLU A 312 7.30 -15.21 12.05
C GLU A 312 8.36 -15.73 13.05
N ARG A 313 8.26 -17.00 13.39
CA ARG A 313 9.28 -17.70 14.16
C ARG A 313 10.35 -18.23 13.21
N VAL A 314 11.62 -17.88 13.47
CA VAL A 314 12.75 -18.25 12.62
C VAL A 314 13.38 -19.57 13.09
N ASP A 315 13.56 -19.72 14.41
CA ASP A 315 14.07 -20.94 15.04
C ASP A 315 13.51 -21.11 16.47
N GLU A 316 14.07 -22.05 17.26
CA GLU A 316 13.60 -22.34 18.62
C GLU A 316 13.71 -21.15 19.59
N THR A 317 14.58 -20.16 19.30
CA THR A 317 14.95 -19.06 20.21
C THR A 317 14.83 -17.66 19.58
N HIS A 318 14.55 -17.56 18.27
CA HIS A 318 14.49 -16.29 17.56
C HIS A 318 13.18 -16.10 16.81
N ARG A 319 12.70 -14.87 16.82
CA ARG A 319 11.56 -14.41 16.03
C ARG A 319 11.96 -13.22 15.15
N ALA A 320 11.45 -13.19 13.95
CA ALA A 320 11.37 -11.97 13.16
C ALA A 320 10.20 -11.14 13.66
N VAL A 321 10.41 -9.87 13.91
CA VAL A 321 9.38 -8.93 14.36
C VAL A 321 9.39 -7.71 13.48
N ARG A 322 8.22 -7.07 13.32
CA ARG A 322 8.10 -5.83 12.56
C ARG A 322 8.13 -4.62 13.50
N PHE A 323 9.10 -3.73 13.27
CA PHE A 323 9.07 -2.35 13.74
C PHE A 323 8.63 -1.44 12.59
N CYS A 324 7.64 -0.60 12.83
CA CYS A 324 7.07 0.28 11.85
C CYS A 324 7.13 1.72 12.36
N THR A 325 7.80 2.61 11.63
CA THR A 325 7.72 4.05 11.86
C THR A 325 6.56 4.64 11.07
N SER A 326 6.06 5.79 11.47
CA SER A 326 4.98 6.49 10.80
C SER A 326 5.31 7.98 10.61
N TRP A 327 4.46 8.67 9.89
CA TRP A 327 4.51 10.12 9.72
C TRP A 327 4.46 10.86 11.07
N ALA A 328 3.90 10.25 12.13
CA ALA A 328 3.75 10.81 13.47
C ALA A 328 4.79 10.30 14.47
N THR A 329 5.67 9.38 14.07
CA THR A 329 6.71 8.85 14.95
C THR A 329 7.65 9.96 15.40
N LYS A 330 7.85 10.06 16.72
CA LYS A 330 8.73 11.06 17.33
C LYS A 330 10.18 10.59 17.33
N GLU A 331 11.11 11.51 17.10
CA GLU A 331 12.55 11.21 17.12
C GLU A 331 12.99 10.67 18.48
N GLU A 332 12.45 11.20 19.59
CA GLU A 332 12.77 10.77 20.95
C GLU A 332 12.39 9.28 21.19
N ASN A 333 11.32 8.79 20.55
CA ASN A 333 10.92 7.40 20.66
C ASN A 333 11.92 6.47 19.95
N VAL A 334 12.44 6.90 18.82
CA VAL A 334 13.49 6.20 18.07
C VAL A 334 14.79 6.19 18.87
N ASP A 335 15.17 7.33 19.46
CA ASP A 335 16.38 7.45 20.28
C ASP A 335 16.29 6.57 21.53
N ALA A 336 15.12 6.51 22.18
CA ALA A 336 14.89 5.63 23.30
C ALA A 336 15.07 4.15 22.93
N LEU A 337 14.50 3.71 21.80
CA LEU A 337 14.64 2.33 21.33
C LEU A 337 16.13 2.01 20.99
N ARG A 338 16.82 2.94 20.33
CA ARG A 338 18.25 2.77 20.00
C ARG A 338 19.13 2.61 21.26
N ALA A 339 18.85 3.39 22.31
CA ALA A 339 19.57 3.29 23.58
C ALA A 339 19.29 1.98 24.31
N ASP A 340 18.03 1.54 24.32
CA ASP A 340 17.65 0.26 24.95
C ASP A 340 18.24 -0.95 24.18
N LEU A 341 18.33 -0.87 22.84
CA LEU A 341 19.02 -1.89 22.02
C LEU A 341 20.51 -1.97 22.36
N ASP A 342 21.19 -0.83 22.57
CA ASP A 342 22.59 -0.81 23.03
C ASP A 342 22.75 -1.50 24.39
N ALA A 343 21.84 -1.22 25.31
CA ALA A 343 21.89 -1.81 26.66
C ALA A 343 21.59 -3.31 26.69
N LEU A 344 20.82 -3.82 25.74
CA LEU A 344 20.38 -5.22 25.69
C LEU A 344 21.26 -6.11 24.81
N LEU A 345 21.89 -5.56 23.78
CA LEU A 345 22.64 -6.30 22.76
C LEU A 345 24.11 -5.87 22.64
N GLY A 346 24.49 -4.70 23.17
CA GLY A 346 25.87 -4.17 23.20
C GLY A 346 26.56 -4.53 24.51
#